data_3f07d8e19a9562667233f5bff21b2917
#
_entry.id   3f07d8e19a9562667233f5bff21b2917
#
_cell.length_a   1.000
_cell.length_b   1.000
_cell.length_c   1.000
_cell.angle_alpha   90.00
_cell.angle_beta   90.00
_cell.angle_gamma   90.00
#
_symmetry.space_group_name_H-M   'P 1'
#
loop_
_entity.id
_entity.type
_entity.pdbx_description
1 polymer ?
#
loop_
_entity_poly.entity_id
_entity_poly.type
_entity_poly.pdbx_seq_one_letter_code
_entity_poly.pdbx_strand_id
1 'polypeptide(L)'
;MRGAGIGQIALLGVAVAAGMRAEMTGNERKAAFLKMIDRPRVALAPEVSGDRFSYAADAAQRVPGIWVRPEGAGKHPVVIVLHGTGGTKEGELPVLKQLAAKGFLAVAIDGRYHGERTVKKSGSAEYQAAMLRTYETGREHPFLYDTVWDVMRLMDFLETRPEVDAGRIGLIGFSKGGMETYLAAAVDARVKVAVPCIGVQSFAWALEHDSWQSRAGTFQTALDAAARQGGVDKADATFLKHFYDKVAPGIYGDFDGPAMVPLIAPRALMTINGEIDARTPGPGLELCLAAARQAYAGGADKFQVVIEKNTGHAVKPEALAQAVDWFVKWL
;
A
#
# COMPACT_ATOMS: atom_id res chain seq x y z
N MET A 1 34.58 33.04 67.86
CA MET A 1 33.18 32.67 67.63
C MET A 1 33.06 32.23 66.19
N ARG A 2 32.60 31.01 66.00
CA ARG A 2 32.79 30.22 64.77
C ARG A 2 31.62 30.49 63.79
N GLY A 3 31.89 30.91 62.57
CA GLY A 3 30.93 31.03 61.49
C GLY A 3 30.77 29.69 60.74
N ALA A 4 29.53 29.27 60.59
CA ALA A 4 29.17 28.04 59.85
C ALA A 4 29.12 28.33 58.34
N GLY A 5 29.85 27.57 57.55
CA GLY A 5 29.79 27.64 56.11
C GLY A 5 28.59 26.83 55.57
N ILE A 6 27.84 27.46 54.66
CA ILE A 6 26.75 26.83 53.91
C ILE A 6 27.33 26.23 52.65
N GLY A 7 27.29 24.88 52.58
CA GLY A 7 27.71 24.14 51.39
C GLY A 7 26.69 24.29 50.28
N GLN A 8 27.14 24.75 49.12
CA GLN A 8 26.34 24.72 47.88
C GLN A 8 26.34 23.29 47.31
N ILE A 9 25.19 22.67 47.24
CA ILE A 9 24.95 21.43 46.49
C ILE A 9 24.75 21.80 45.02
N ALA A 10 25.75 21.46 44.20
CA ALA A 10 25.61 21.58 42.75
C ALA A 10 24.74 20.42 42.24
N LEU A 11 23.51 20.74 41.76
CA LEU A 11 22.71 19.82 40.96
C LEU A 11 23.34 19.66 39.59
N LEU A 12 24.01 18.52 39.34
CA LEU A 12 24.31 18.10 37.98
C LEU A 12 23.02 17.69 37.27
N GLY A 13 22.52 18.58 36.41
CA GLY A 13 21.47 18.25 35.47
C GLY A 13 22.02 17.33 34.38
N VAL A 14 21.64 16.04 34.42
CA VAL A 14 21.87 15.12 33.30
C VAL A 14 20.90 15.52 32.19
N ALA A 15 21.40 16.24 31.20
CA ALA A 15 20.70 16.47 29.96
C ALA A 15 20.66 15.15 29.18
N VAL A 16 19.54 14.45 29.21
CA VAL A 16 19.27 13.35 28.29
C VAL A 16 19.08 13.99 26.91
N ALA A 17 20.14 13.98 26.10
CA ALA A 17 20.06 14.30 24.69
C ALA A 17 19.22 13.18 24.03
N ALA A 18 17.92 13.39 23.90
CA ALA A 18 17.10 12.66 22.95
C ALA A 18 17.69 12.93 21.57
N GLY A 19 18.45 12.00 21.02
CA GLY A 19 19.00 12.11 19.67
C GLY A 19 17.83 12.18 18.69
N MET A 20 17.52 13.40 18.23
CA MET A 20 16.61 13.58 17.10
C MET A 20 17.26 12.91 15.89
N ARG A 21 16.76 11.74 15.51
CA ARG A 21 17.14 11.09 14.28
C ARG A 21 16.75 12.04 13.15
N ALA A 22 17.70 12.44 12.31
CA ALA A 22 17.42 13.30 11.17
C ALA A 22 16.31 12.62 10.31
N GLU A 23 15.35 13.43 9.90
CA GLU A 23 14.26 12.92 9.06
C GLU A 23 14.81 12.47 7.71
N MET A 24 14.42 11.27 7.27
CA MET A 24 14.89 10.70 6.00
C MET A 24 14.40 11.56 4.82
N THR A 25 15.27 11.84 3.88
CA THR A 25 14.89 12.40 2.58
C THR A 25 13.99 11.44 1.79
N GLY A 26 13.25 11.93 0.83
CA GLY A 26 12.42 11.10 -0.03
C GLY A 26 13.19 9.99 -0.75
N ASN A 27 14.42 10.26 -1.20
CA ASN A 27 15.26 9.24 -1.86
C ASN A 27 15.78 8.19 -0.89
N GLU A 28 16.18 8.57 0.31
CA GLU A 28 16.58 7.63 1.36
C GLU A 28 15.41 6.72 1.75
N ARG A 29 14.21 7.29 1.88
CA ARG A 29 13.00 6.54 2.19
C ARG A 29 12.65 5.52 1.10
N LYS A 30 12.70 5.93 -0.19
CA LYS A 30 12.54 4.99 -1.31
C LYS A 30 13.56 3.86 -1.26
N ALA A 31 14.83 4.19 -1.07
CA ALA A 31 15.90 3.20 -1.00
C ALA A 31 15.72 2.25 0.19
N ALA A 32 15.32 2.76 1.35
CA ALA A 32 15.05 1.95 2.54
C ALA A 32 13.87 0.99 2.33
N PHE A 33 12.77 1.47 1.72
CA PHE A 33 11.63 0.61 1.41
C PHE A 33 11.98 -0.46 0.38
N LEU A 34 12.68 -0.09 -0.70
CA LEU A 34 13.15 -1.06 -1.70
C LEU A 34 14.05 -2.13 -1.07
N LYS A 35 14.96 -1.74 -0.19
CA LYS A 35 15.80 -2.69 0.55
C LYS A 35 14.97 -3.63 1.44
N MET A 36 13.86 -3.15 2.01
CA MET A 36 12.96 -3.96 2.84
C MET A 36 12.27 -5.06 2.05
N ILE A 37 11.84 -4.74 0.80
CA ILE A 37 11.10 -5.68 -0.05
C ILE A 37 11.99 -6.46 -1.01
N ASP A 38 13.27 -6.08 -1.16
CA ASP A 38 14.20 -6.68 -2.14
C ASP A 38 14.46 -8.15 -1.85
N ARG A 39 14.49 -8.92 -2.91
CA ARG A 39 14.80 -10.36 -2.88
C ARG A 39 15.44 -10.78 -4.20
N PRO A 40 16.15 -11.94 -4.23
CA PRO A 40 16.77 -12.43 -5.45
C PRO A 40 15.78 -12.49 -6.61
N ARG A 41 16.12 -11.81 -7.73
CA ARG A 41 15.32 -11.86 -8.95
C ARG A 41 15.52 -13.23 -9.61
N VAL A 42 14.41 -13.93 -9.80
CA VAL A 42 14.37 -15.17 -10.59
C VAL A 42 13.87 -14.89 -12.02
N ALA A 43 14.07 -15.83 -12.94
CA ALA A 43 13.43 -15.78 -14.24
C ALA A 43 11.91 -15.68 -14.09
N LEU A 44 11.27 -14.82 -14.86
CA LEU A 44 9.81 -14.63 -14.81
C LEU A 44 9.03 -15.90 -15.14
N ALA A 45 9.58 -16.77 -16.02
CA ALA A 45 8.95 -18.01 -16.48
C ALA A 45 7.43 -17.83 -16.73
N PRO A 46 7.03 -16.92 -17.64
CA PRO A 46 5.63 -16.60 -17.82
C PRO A 46 4.86 -17.75 -18.45
N GLU A 47 3.64 -17.96 -17.98
CA GLU A 47 2.65 -18.81 -18.61
C GLU A 47 1.47 -17.93 -19.02
N VAL A 48 1.03 -18.03 -20.27
CA VAL A 48 -0.06 -17.22 -20.82
C VAL A 48 -1.04 -18.13 -21.55
N SER A 49 -2.31 -18.04 -21.21
CA SER A 49 -3.40 -18.78 -21.83
C SER A 49 -4.65 -17.91 -21.94
N GLY A 50 -4.95 -17.42 -23.14
CA GLY A 50 -6.09 -16.55 -23.38
C GLY A 50 -6.04 -15.23 -22.58
N ASP A 51 -6.98 -15.06 -21.68
CA ASP A 51 -7.10 -13.92 -20.77
C ASP A 51 -6.40 -14.13 -19.42
N ARG A 52 -5.71 -15.25 -19.22
CA ARG A 52 -5.00 -15.61 -18.00
C ARG A 52 -3.50 -15.64 -18.22
N PHE A 53 -2.78 -15.27 -17.19
CA PHE A 53 -1.33 -15.40 -17.16
C PHE A 53 -0.83 -15.71 -15.75
N SER A 54 0.41 -16.14 -15.66
CA SER A 54 1.14 -16.18 -14.40
C SER A 54 2.63 -15.94 -14.63
N TYR A 55 3.33 -15.49 -13.58
CA TYR A 55 4.77 -15.27 -13.60
C TYR A 55 5.39 -15.59 -12.24
N ALA A 56 6.67 -15.87 -12.19
CA ALA A 56 7.41 -16.05 -10.95
C ALA A 56 7.85 -14.68 -10.40
N ALA A 57 7.37 -14.34 -9.21
CA ALA A 57 7.79 -13.14 -8.50
C ALA A 57 9.09 -13.38 -7.71
N ASP A 58 9.24 -14.56 -7.12
CA ASP A 58 10.44 -15.06 -6.46
C ASP A 58 10.50 -16.59 -6.57
N ALA A 59 11.50 -17.23 -5.95
CA ALA A 59 11.70 -18.68 -6.05
C ALA A 59 10.55 -19.52 -5.50
N ALA A 60 9.74 -18.96 -4.58
CA ALA A 60 8.64 -19.66 -3.91
C ALA A 60 7.26 -19.21 -4.37
N GLN A 61 7.17 -18.10 -5.08
CA GLN A 61 5.91 -17.43 -5.35
C GLN A 61 5.65 -17.22 -6.83
N ARG A 62 4.59 -17.84 -7.31
CA ARG A 62 4.02 -17.59 -8.62
C ARG A 62 2.78 -16.72 -8.48
N VAL A 63 2.64 -15.71 -9.32
CA VAL A 63 1.55 -14.74 -9.28
C VAL A 63 0.61 -15.00 -10.44
N PRO A 64 -0.62 -15.45 -10.19
CA PRO A 64 -1.65 -15.55 -11.21
C PRO A 64 -2.29 -14.19 -11.49
N GLY A 65 -2.59 -13.93 -12.75
CA GLY A 65 -3.24 -12.72 -13.21
C GLY A 65 -4.25 -12.97 -14.30
N ILE A 66 -5.09 -11.98 -14.51
CA ILE A 66 -6.01 -11.87 -15.65
C ILE A 66 -5.84 -10.53 -16.32
N TRP A 67 -6.20 -10.46 -17.60
CA TRP A 67 -6.28 -9.21 -18.33
C TRP A 67 -7.53 -9.13 -19.21
N VAL A 68 -8.00 -7.91 -19.43
CA VAL A 68 -9.00 -7.60 -20.46
C VAL A 68 -8.32 -6.71 -21.48
N ARG A 69 -8.28 -7.18 -22.74
CA ARG A 69 -7.67 -6.45 -23.83
C ARG A 69 -8.64 -5.43 -24.40
N PRO A 70 -8.18 -4.23 -24.74
CA PRO A 70 -8.98 -3.27 -25.48
C PRO A 70 -9.16 -3.76 -26.94
N GLU A 71 -10.09 -3.14 -27.65
CA GLU A 71 -10.22 -3.31 -29.09
C GLU A 71 -9.05 -2.63 -29.84
N GLY A 72 -8.75 -3.14 -31.03
CA GLY A 72 -7.69 -2.62 -31.88
C GLY A 72 -6.37 -3.37 -31.75
N ALA A 73 -5.48 -3.12 -32.71
CA ALA A 73 -4.14 -3.67 -32.78
C ALA A 73 -3.10 -2.65 -32.31
N GLY A 74 -1.94 -3.14 -31.87
CA GLY A 74 -0.82 -2.29 -31.48
C GLY A 74 -0.50 -2.33 -30.00
N LYS A 75 0.28 -1.34 -29.53
CA LYS A 75 0.64 -1.21 -28.13
C LYS A 75 -0.40 -0.37 -27.40
N HIS A 76 -0.81 -0.85 -26.24
CA HIS A 76 -1.79 -0.20 -25.38
C HIS A 76 -1.15 0.25 -24.06
N PRO A 77 -1.57 1.41 -23.52
CA PRO A 77 -1.24 1.75 -22.14
C PRO A 77 -1.88 0.74 -21.19
N VAL A 78 -1.26 0.50 -20.06
CA VAL A 78 -1.67 -0.51 -19.10
C VAL A 78 -2.25 0.14 -17.85
N VAL A 79 -3.34 -0.42 -17.32
CA VAL A 79 -3.80 -0.10 -15.96
C VAL A 79 -3.87 -1.40 -15.16
N ILE A 80 -3.09 -1.45 -14.09
CA ILE A 80 -3.06 -2.55 -13.12
C ILE A 80 -4.09 -2.26 -12.02
N VAL A 81 -4.92 -3.24 -11.70
CA VAL A 81 -5.99 -3.14 -10.68
C VAL A 81 -5.68 -4.10 -9.54
N LEU A 82 -5.67 -3.58 -8.30
CA LEU A 82 -5.36 -4.35 -7.10
C LEU A 82 -6.58 -4.46 -6.19
N HIS A 83 -6.96 -5.69 -5.85
CA HIS A 83 -8.12 -5.98 -5.01
C HIS A 83 -7.88 -5.69 -3.51
N GLY A 84 -8.96 -5.53 -2.76
CA GLY A 84 -8.94 -5.40 -1.30
C GLY A 84 -8.71 -6.73 -0.56
N THR A 85 -8.63 -6.66 0.79
CA THR A 85 -8.50 -7.84 1.65
C THR A 85 -9.67 -8.80 1.43
N GLY A 86 -9.37 -10.08 1.19
CA GLY A 86 -10.35 -11.12 0.93
C GLY A 86 -10.89 -11.16 -0.50
N GLY A 87 -10.49 -10.20 -1.35
CA GLY A 87 -10.84 -10.16 -2.77
C GLY A 87 -9.97 -11.07 -3.64
N THR A 88 -10.26 -11.07 -4.93
CA THR A 88 -9.51 -11.80 -5.96
C THR A 88 -9.44 -10.96 -7.23
N LYS A 89 -8.54 -11.31 -8.13
CA LYS A 89 -8.43 -10.67 -9.46
C LYS A 89 -9.73 -10.75 -10.27
N GLU A 90 -10.50 -11.83 -10.13
CA GLU A 90 -11.79 -11.99 -10.81
C GLU A 90 -12.84 -10.99 -10.29
N GLY A 91 -12.75 -10.60 -9.02
CA GLY A 91 -13.60 -9.55 -8.45
C GLY A 91 -13.44 -8.20 -9.14
N GLU A 92 -12.29 -7.97 -9.75
CA GLU A 92 -11.97 -6.72 -10.44
C GLU A 92 -12.41 -6.69 -11.92
N LEU A 93 -12.98 -7.77 -12.45
CA LEU A 93 -13.45 -7.83 -13.85
C LEU A 93 -14.36 -6.66 -14.29
N PRO A 94 -15.29 -6.16 -13.47
CA PRO A 94 -16.09 -4.99 -13.85
C PRO A 94 -15.23 -3.74 -14.12
N VAL A 95 -14.20 -3.50 -13.30
CA VAL A 95 -13.26 -2.37 -13.46
C VAL A 95 -12.37 -2.59 -14.68
N LEU A 96 -11.85 -3.81 -14.87
CA LEU A 96 -11.04 -4.17 -16.04
C LEU A 96 -11.79 -3.92 -17.35
N LYS A 97 -13.07 -4.29 -17.42
CA LYS A 97 -13.90 -4.05 -18.61
C LYS A 97 -14.11 -2.57 -18.89
N GLN A 98 -14.32 -1.76 -17.86
CA GLN A 98 -14.46 -0.31 -18.02
C GLN A 98 -13.18 0.33 -18.56
N LEU A 99 -12.03 -0.09 -18.05
CA LEU A 99 -10.72 0.39 -18.50
C LEU A 99 -10.44 -0.06 -19.95
N ALA A 100 -10.71 -1.32 -20.28
CA ALA A 100 -10.51 -1.86 -21.63
C ALA A 100 -11.39 -1.13 -22.67
N ALA A 101 -12.62 -0.79 -22.32
CA ALA A 101 -13.51 0.01 -23.17
C ALA A 101 -12.95 1.43 -23.47
N LYS A 102 -11.98 1.90 -22.70
CA LYS A 102 -11.27 3.18 -22.90
C LYS A 102 -9.90 3.01 -23.58
N GLY A 103 -9.58 1.81 -24.06
CA GLY A 103 -8.34 1.54 -24.80
C GLY A 103 -7.15 1.07 -23.97
N PHE A 104 -7.34 0.80 -22.67
CA PHE A 104 -6.29 0.28 -21.80
C PHE A 104 -6.22 -1.25 -21.84
N LEU A 105 -5.02 -1.81 -21.86
CA LEU A 105 -4.81 -3.19 -21.42
C LEU A 105 -5.00 -3.22 -19.90
N ALA A 106 -6.14 -3.72 -19.44
CA ALA A 106 -6.48 -3.74 -18.04
C ALA A 106 -6.07 -5.08 -17.40
N VAL A 107 -5.32 -5.04 -16.30
CA VAL A 107 -4.65 -6.19 -15.69
C VAL A 107 -4.98 -6.27 -14.22
N ALA A 108 -5.28 -7.47 -13.70
CA ALA A 108 -5.39 -7.70 -12.26
C ALA A 108 -4.62 -8.97 -11.85
N ILE A 109 -4.09 -8.96 -10.63
CA ILE A 109 -3.38 -10.10 -10.03
C ILE A 109 -3.99 -10.46 -8.69
N ASP A 110 -3.80 -11.71 -8.25
CA ASP A 110 -4.06 -12.08 -6.86
C ASP A 110 -2.89 -11.65 -5.97
N GLY A 111 -3.19 -10.86 -4.95
CA GLY A 111 -2.23 -10.52 -3.91
C GLY A 111 -1.78 -11.73 -3.10
N ARG A 112 -0.74 -11.56 -2.27
CA ARG A 112 -0.22 -12.64 -1.42
C ARG A 112 -1.33 -13.26 -0.57
N TYR A 113 -1.43 -14.59 -0.60
CA TYR A 113 -2.42 -15.37 0.15
C TYR A 113 -3.88 -14.98 -0.14
N HIS A 114 -4.16 -14.64 -1.40
CA HIS A 114 -5.51 -14.39 -1.91
C HIS A 114 -5.77 -15.17 -3.20
N GLY A 115 -7.02 -15.36 -3.54
CA GLY A 115 -7.46 -15.97 -4.79
C GLY A 115 -6.81 -17.32 -5.06
N GLU A 116 -6.28 -17.53 -6.26
CA GLU A 116 -5.62 -18.79 -6.66
C GLU A 116 -4.33 -19.10 -5.88
N ARG A 117 -3.82 -18.17 -5.08
CA ARG A 117 -2.67 -18.37 -4.20
C ARG A 117 -3.05 -18.95 -2.83
N THR A 118 -4.29 -19.41 -2.69
CA THR A 118 -4.83 -20.06 -1.49
C THR A 118 -5.54 -21.36 -1.86
N VAL A 119 -5.64 -22.28 -0.89
CA VAL A 119 -6.35 -23.56 -1.08
C VAL A 119 -7.84 -23.32 -1.31
N LYS A 120 -8.45 -22.40 -0.54
CA LYS A 120 -9.89 -22.09 -0.62
C LYS A 120 -10.23 -21.15 -1.78
N LYS A 121 -9.25 -20.52 -2.40
CA LYS A 121 -9.40 -19.53 -3.49
C LYS A 121 -10.30 -18.33 -3.17
N SER A 122 -10.56 -18.08 -1.89
CA SER A 122 -11.42 -16.99 -1.43
C SER A 122 -11.20 -16.64 0.04
N GLY A 123 -11.57 -15.40 0.41
CA GLY A 123 -11.50 -14.90 1.76
C GLY A 123 -10.08 -14.53 2.22
N SER A 124 -9.91 -14.29 3.51
CA SER A 124 -8.65 -13.77 4.09
C SER A 124 -8.02 -14.68 5.16
N ALA A 125 -8.54 -15.88 5.38
CA ALA A 125 -8.06 -16.74 6.46
C ALA A 125 -6.58 -17.13 6.30
N GLU A 126 -6.16 -17.52 5.10
CA GLU A 126 -4.76 -17.89 4.82
C GLU A 126 -3.83 -16.67 4.86
N TYR A 127 -4.32 -15.51 4.43
CA TYR A 127 -3.62 -14.23 4.57
C TYR A 127 -3.38 -13.86 6.03
N GLN A 128 -4.39 -13.99 6.89
CA GLN A 128 -4.25 -13.75 8.32
C GLN A 128 -3.30 -14.76 8.98
N ALA A 129 -3.38 -16.04 8.60
CA ALA A 129 -2.44 -17.06 9.05
C ALA A 129 -0.98 -16.75 8.63
N ALA A 130 -0.78 -16.20 7.42
CA ALA A 130 0.53 -15.76 6.96
C ALA A 130 1.06 -14.58 7.78
N MET A 131 0.21 -13.61 8.14
CA MET A 131 0.60 -12.50 9.02
C MET A 131 1.01 -12.99 10.41
N LEU A 132 0.30 -13.97 10.98
CA LEU A 132 0.69 -14.57 12.25
C LEU A 132 2.06 -15.25 12.13
N ARG A 133 2.31 -16.03 11.08
CA ARG A 133 3.64 -16.62 10.83
C ARG A 133 4.73 -15.56 10.69
N THR A 134 4.42 -14.43 10.05
CA THR A 134 5.37 -13.30 9.98
C THR A 134 5.67 -12.74 11.36
N TYR A 135 4.65 -12.56 12.20
CA TYR A 135 4.82 -12.11 13.58
C TYR A 135 5.73 -13.05 14.37
N GLU A 136 5.59 -14.36 14.18
CA GLU A 136 6.39 -15.40 14.85
C GLU A 136 7.84 -15.47 14.33
N THR A 137 8.04 -15.31 13.03
CA THR A 137 9.31 -15.66 12.38
C THR A 137 10.11 -14.46 11.87
N GLY A 138 9.48 -13.30 11.68
CA GLY A 138 10.07 -12.13 11.02
C GLY A 138 10.37 -12.36 9.53
N ARG A 139 9.87 -13.43 8.93
CA ARG A 139 10.07 -13.77 7.52
C ARG A 139 8.84 -13.43 6.73
N GLU A 140 8.99 -12.95 5.51
CA GLU A 140 7.91 -12.47 4.65
C GLU A 140 7.19 -11.25 5.26
N HIS A 141 6.56 -10.47 4.40
CA HIS A 141 5.74 -9.32 4.80
C HIS A 141 4.47 -9.27 3.93
N PRO A 142 3.56 -10.26 4.08
CA PRO A 142 2.35 -10.37 3.26
C PRO A 142 1.39 -9.19 3.47
N PHE A 143 1.49 -8.51 4.61
CA PHE A 143 0.77 -7.25 4.80
C PHE A 143 1.43 -6.16 3.97
N LEU A 144 0.92 -5.95 2.75
CA LEU A 144 1.28 -4.96 1.73
C LEU A 144 2.61 -5.22 1.00
N TYR A 145 3.73 -5.35 1.70
CA TYR A 145 5.08 -5.22 1.14
C TYR A 145 5.41 -6.28 0.09
N ASP A 146 5.05 -7.53 0.35
CA ASP A 146 5.28 -8.62 -0.60
C ASP A 146 4.47 -8.47 -1.88
N THR A 147 3.25 -7.89 -1.79
CA THR A 147 2.45 -7.60 -2.99
C THR A 147 3.05 -6.43 -3.78
N VAL A 148 3.66 -5.44 -3.12
CA VAL A 148 4.41 -4.38 -3.84
C VAL A 148 5.53 -4.98 -4.67
N TRP A 149 6.29 -5.93 -4.13
CA TRP A 149 7.28 -6.68 -4.92
C TRP A 149 6.64 -7.41 -6.10
N ASP A 150 5.54 -8.12 -5.88
CA ASP A 150 4.82 -8.83 -6.94
C ASP A 150 4.38 -7.88 -8.06
N VAL A 151 3.92 -6.65 -7.73
CA VAL A 151 3.56 -5.61 -8.71
C VAL A 151 4.78 -5.14 -9.50
N MET A 152 5.94 -4.95 -8.86
CA MET A 152 7.17 -4.60 -9.57
C MET A 152 7.57 -5.71 -10.56
N ARG A 153 7.44 -6.97 -10.16
CA ARG A 153 7.68 -8.13 -11.04
C ARG A 153 6.63 -8.26 -12.14
N LEU A 154 5.37 -7.86 -11.88
CA LEU A 154 4.34 -7.74 -12.92
C LEU A 154 4.77 -6.73 -13.98
N MET A 155 5.29 -5.58 -13.59
CA MET A 155 5.78 -4.59 -14.55
C MET A 155 6.96 -5.13 -15.36
N ASP A 156 7.89 -5.90 -14.76
CA ASP A 156 8.95 -6.59 -15.49
C ASP A 156 8.36 -7.57 -16.54
N PHE A 157 7.28 -8.30 -16.20
CA PHE A 157 6.59 -9.18 -17.16
C PHE A 157 5.90 -8.39 -18.27
N LEU A 158 5.17 -7.33 -17.93
CA LEU A 158 4.44 -6.50 -18.90
C LEU A 158 5.39 -5.86 -19.92
N GLU A 159 6.59 -5.44 -19.52
CA GLU A 159 7.62 -4.91 -20.43
C GLU A 159 8.07 -5.92 -21.51
N THR A 160 7.92 -7.23 -21.25
CA THR A 160 8.23 -8.27 -22.25
C THR A 160 7.14 -8.48 -23.29
N ARG A 161 5.97 -7.85 -23.12
CA ARG A 161 4.80 -8.09 -23.97
C ARG A 161 4.76 -7.14 -25.16
N PRO A 162 4.62 -7.65 -26.40
CA PRO A 162 4.60 -6.81 -27.60
C PRO A 162 3.39 -5.86 -27.65
N GLU A 163 2.27 -6.24 -27.03
CA GLU A 163 1.04 -5.45 -26.97
C GLU A 163 1.06 -4.35 -25.90
N VAL A 164 2.13 -4.24 -25.10
CA VAL A 164 2.23 -3.28 -23.98
C VAL A 164 3.02 -2.04 -24.37
N ASP A 165 2.48 -0.87 -24.08
CA ASP A 165 3.23 0.38 -24.00
C ASP A 165 3.80 0.55 -22.59
N ALA A 166 5.02 0.08 -22.39
CA ALA A 166 5.69 0.12 -21.09
C ALA A 166 5.99 1.55 -20.58
N GLY A 167 5.90 2.56 -21.43
CA GLY A 167 6.02 3.98 -21.06
C GLY A 167 4.75 4.54 -20.40
N ARG A 168 3.62 3.83 -20.47
CA ARG A 168 2.31 4.28 -20.02
C ARG A 168 1.63 3.23 -19.14
N ILE A 169 2.08 3.13 -17.88
CA ILE A 169 1.54 2.21 -16.86
C ILE A 169 0.88 3.00 -15.75
N GLY A 170 -0.40 2.71 -15.49
CA GLY A 170 -1.18 3.20 -14.36
C GLY A 170 -1.48 2.11 -13.34
N LEU A 171 -1.78 2.52 -12.13
CA LEU A 171 -2.09 1.63 -11.02
C LEU A 171 -3.28 2.15 -10.23
N ILE A 172 -4.30 1.33 -10.03
CA ILE A 172 -5.46 1.58 -9.17
C ILE A 172 -5.64 0.40 -8.22
N GLY A 173 -6.07 0.66 -7.00
CA GLY A 173 -6.37 -0.41 -6.08
C GLY A 173 -7.32 0.02 -4.98
N PHE A 174 -8.00 -0.95 -4.36
CA PHE A 174 -9.06 -0.73 -3.40
C PHE A 174 -8.65 -1.22 -2.01
N SER A 175 -8.83 -0.41 -0.97
CA SER A 175 -8.54 -0.75 0.42
C SER A 175 -7.08 -1.19 0.60
N LYS A 176 -6.82 -2.49 0.87
CA LYS A 176 -5.47 -3.09 0.87
C LYS A 176 -4.75 -2.78 -0.45
N GLY A 177 -5.41 -3.02 -1.59
CA GLY A 177 -4.88 -2.68 -2.92
C GLY A 177 -4.60 -1.20 -3.09
N GLY A 178 -5.36 -0.30 -2.45
CA GLY A 178 -5.10 1.13 -2.44
C GLY A 178 -3.80 1.49 -1.69
N MET A 179 -3.53 0.80 -0.57
CA MET A 179 -2.25 0.95 0.14
C MET A 179 -1.08 0.44 -0.70
N GLU A 180 -1.22 -0.73 -1.32
CA GLU A 180 -0.23 -1.30 -2.23
C GLU A 180 0.02 -0.41 -3.44
N THR A 181 -1.03 0.27 -3.94
CA THR A 181 -0.96 1.25 -5.04
C THR A 181 -0.03 2.41 -4.71
N TYR A 182 -0.24 3.11 -3.59
CA TYR A 182 0.63 4.25 -3.29
C TYR A 182 2.04 3.83 -2.89
N LEU A 183 2.22 2.68 -2.22
CA LEU A 183 3.55 2.16 -1.89
C LEU A 183 4.33 1.79 -3.16
N ALA A 184 3.72 1.05 -4.09
CA ALA A 184 4.36 0.70 -5.36
C ALA A 184 4.68 1.94 -6.21
N ALA A 185 3.71 2.87 -6.34
CA ALA A 185 3.91 4.10 -7.08
C ALA A 185 4.99 5.00 -6.46
N ALA A 186 5.13 5.02 -5.13
CA ALA A 186 6.16 5.79 -4.46
C ALA A 186 7.57 5.34 -4.84
N VAL A 187 7.79 4.03 -5.04
CA VAL A 187 9.14 3.46 -5.23
C VAL A 187 9.45 3.03 -6.66
N ASP A 188 8.45 2.81 -7.51
CA ASP A 188 8.65 2.41 -8.92
C ASP A 188 8.21 3.53 -9.88
N ALA A 189 9.17 4.15 -10.54
CA ALA A 189 8.95 5.26 -11.46
C ALA A 189 8.23 4.86 -12.77
N ARG A 190 8.07 3.56 -13.04
CA ARG A 190 7.29 3.05 -14.18
C ARG A 190 5.81 3.34 -14.03
N VAL A 191 5.29 3.43 -12.79
CA VAL A 191 3.92 3.87 -12.54
C VAL A 191 3.80 5.37 -12.84
N LYS A 192 3.09 5.73 -13.92
CA LYS A 192 2.90 7.11 -14.37
C LYS A 192 1.68 7.77 -13.74
N VAL A 193 0.64 6.99 -13.46
CA VAL A 193 -0.61 7.44 -12.83
C VAL A 193 -0.97 6.49 -11.71
N ALA A 194 -1.26 7.02 -10.53
CA ALA A 194 -1.69 6.24 -9.37
C ALA A 194 -3.05 6.70 -8.85
N VAL A 195 -3.93 5.74 -8.56
CA VAL A 195 -5.26 5.98 -7.99
C VAL A 195 -5.49 5.07 -6.78
N PRO A 196 -4.91 5.37 -5.61
CA PRO A 196 -5.22 4.65 -4.38
C PRO A 196 -6.63 4.99 -3.88
N CYS A 197 -7.51 3.99 -3.85
CA CYS A 197 -8.90 4.11 -3.40
C CYS A 197 -9.07 3.55 -2.00
N ILE A 198 -9.71 4.31 -1.09
CA ILE A 198 -10.05 3.93 0.29
C ILE A 198 -8.88 3.24 1.04
N GLY A 199 -7.66 3.65 0.72
CA GLY A 199 -6.41 3.08 1.24
C GLY A 199 -5.46 4.10 1.85
N VAL A 200 -5.56 5.37 1.48
CA VAL A 200 -4.67 6.43 1.98
C VAL A 200 -5.02 6.77 3.42
N GLN A 201 -4.05 6.66 4.31
CA GLN A 201 -4.21 6.95 5.75
C GLN A 201 -2.86 7.15 6.45
N SER A 202 -2.87 7.69 7.66
CA SER A 202 -1.75 7.62 8.59
C SER A 202 -1.99 6.53 9.63
N PHE A 203 -1.09 5.55 9.68
CA PHE A 203 -1.06 4.51 10.69
C PHE A 203 -0.61 5.06 12.05
N ALA A 204 0.35 6.01 12.04
CA ALA A 204 0.80 6.68 13.25
C ALA A 204 -0.36 7.42 13.93
N TRP A 205 -1.09 8.23 13.15
CA TRP A 205 -2.24 8.96 13.68
C TRP A 205 -3.28 8.01 14.30
N ALA A 206 -3.58 6.91 13.62
CA ALA A 206 -4.57 5.93 14.12
C ALA A 206 -4.13 5.28 15.42
N LEU A 207 -2.84 4.99 15.61
CA LEU A 207 -2.28 4.45 16.85
C LEU A 207 -2.31 5.47 18.00
N GLU A 208 -2.12 6.76 17.71
CA GLU A 208 -2.03 7.84 18.70
C GLU A 208 -3.41 8.38 19.12
N HIS A 209 -4.46 8.16 18.33
CA HIS A 209 -5.79 8.77 18.51
C HIS A 209 -6.91 7.74 18.76
N ASP A 210 -6.60 6.59 19.35
CA ASP A 210 -7.54 5.50 19.67
C ASP A 210 -8.38 5.03 18.47
N SER A 211 -7.80 5.14 17.27
CA SER A 211 -8.38 4.66 16.00
C SER A 211 -7.64 3.46 15.44
N TRP A 212 -6.85 2.78 16.26
CA TRP A 212 -5.96 1.70 15.86
C TRP A 212 -6.71 0.49 15.25
N GLN A 213 -7.97 0.25 15.67
CA GLN A 213 -8.81 -0.80 15.09
C GLN A 213 -9.20 -0.55 13.63
N SER A 214 -9.06 0.68 13.13
CA SER A 214 -9.46 1.06 11.78
C SER A 214 -8.92 0.10 10.71
N ARG A 215 -7.65 -0.30 10.81
CA ARG A 215 -7.05 -1.31 9.94
C ARG A 215 -6.91 -2.68 10.59
N ALA A 216 -6.61 -2.75 11.87
CA ALA A 216 -6.47 -4.00 12.60
C ALA A 216 -7.70 -4.90 12.46
N GLY A 217 -8.90 -4.34 12.36
CA GLY A 217 -10.14 -5.08 12.11
C GLY A 217 -10.12 -5.94 10.83
N THR A 218 -9.25 -5.64 9.86
CA THR A 218 -9.12 -6.46 8.63
C THR A 218 -8.29 -7.73 8.84
N PHE A 219 -7.52 -7.80 9.93
CA PHE A 219 -6.69 -8.94 10.33
C PHE A 219 -6.80 -9.28 11.82
N GLN A 220 -7.95 -8.98 12.42
CA GLN A 220 -8.20 -9.14 13.86
C GLN A 220 -7.87 -10.54 14.37
N THR A 221 -8.20 -11.60 13.60
CA THR A 221 -7.91 -12.99 13.97
C THR A 221 -6.41 -13.25 14.17
N ALA A 222 -5.57 -12.70 13.29
CA ALA A 222 -4.12 -12.82 13.40
C ALA A 222 -3.58 -12.03 14.61
N LEU A 223 -4.09 -10.81 14.82
CA LEU A 223 -3.72 -9.96 15.93
C LEU A 223 -4.07 -10.60 17.28
N ASP A 224 -5.28 -11.14 17.43
CA ASP A 224 -5.74 -11.79 18.64
C ASP A 224 -4.95 -13.09 18.93
N ALA A 225 -4.59 -13.84 17.87
CA ALA A 225 -3.76 -15.02 18.01
C ALA A 225 -2.36 -14.66 18.49
N ALA A 226 -1.75 -13.62 17.91
CA ALA A 226 -0.45 -13.12 18.34
C ALA A 226 -0.46 -12.59 19.78
N ALA A 227 -1.53 -11.88 20.18
CA ALA A 227 -1.70 -11.39 21.54
C ALA A 227 -1.73 -12.54 22.56
N ARG A 228 -2.55 -13.57 22.31
CA ARG A 228 -2.62 -14.76 23.17
C ARG A 228 -1.27 -15.48 23.29
N GLN A 229 -0.51 -15.60 22.21
CA GLN A 229 0.83 -16.18 22.23
C GLN A 229 1.80 -15.35 23.08
N GLY A 230 1.64 -14.01 23.05
CA GLY A 230 2.40 -13.08 23.88
C GLY A 230 1.93 -12.96 25.33
N GLY A 231 0.95 -13.75 25.77
CA GLY A 231 0.38 -13.68 27.12
C GLY A 231 -0.49 -12.42 27.35
N VAL A 232 -1.00 -11.79 26.29
CA VAL A 232 -1.88 -10.62 26.36
C VAL A 232 -3.30 -11.06 26.09
N ASP A 233 -4.22 -10.84 27.03
CA ASP A 233 -5.61 -11.29 26.94
C ASP A 233 -6.36 -10.59 25.81
N LYS A 234 -6.08 -9.30 25.59
CA LYS A 234 -6.71 -8.49 24.54
C LYS A 234 -5.70 -7.53 23.95
N ALA A 235 -5.58 -7.56 22.60
CA ALA A 235 -4.74 -6.61 21.91
C ALA A 235 -5.23 -5.16 22.09
N ASP A 236 -4.28 -4.26 22.27
CA ASP A 236 -4.45 -2.81 22.33
C ASP A 236 -3.53 -2.11 21.31
N ALA A 237 -3.52 -0.79 21.30
CA ALA A 237 -2.66 0.00 20.43
C ALA A 237 -1.17 -0.30 20.63
N THR A 238 -0.74 -0.57 21.87
CA THR A 238 0.66 -0.89 22.20
C THR A 238 1.04 -2.23 21.61
N PHE A 239 0.18 -3.25 21.78
CA PHE A 239 0.41 -4.56 21.19
C PHE A 239 0.40 -4.51 19.66
N LEU A 240 -0.54 -3.74 19.07
CA LEU A 240 -0.60 -3.56 17.60
C LEU A 240 0.67 -2.91 17.06
N LYS A 241 1.26 -1.95 17.78
CA LYS A 241 2.54 -1.35 17.43
C LYS A 241 3.64 -2.41 17.35
N HIS A 242 3.74 -3.27 18.36
CA HIS A 242 4.63 -4.43 18.38
C HIS A 242 4.39 -5.41 17.22
N PHE A 243 3.10 -5.62 16.88
CA PHE A 243 2.71 -6.47 15.77
C PHE A 243 3.19 -5.87 14.43
N TYR A 244 2.98 -4.56 14.23
CA TYR A 244 3.44 -3.86 13.03
C TYR A 244 4.96 -3.86 12.90
N ASP A 245 5.71 -3.74 13.99
CA ASP A 245 7.19 -3.78 13.96
C ASP A 245 7.72 -5.06 13.32
N LYS A 246 6.98 -6.17 13.40
CA LYS A 246 7.33 -7.46 12.79
C LYS A 246 6.67 -7.69 11.44
N VAL A 247 5.38 -7.35 11.30
CA VAL A 247 4.57 -7.70 10.11
C VAL A 247 4.74 -6.68 8.98
N ALA A 248 4.93 -5.41 9.33
CA ALA A 248 5.14 -4.31 8.37
C ALA A 248 6.06 -3.24 8.96
N PRO A 249 7.36 -3.55 9.16
CA PRO A 249 8.31 -2.64 9.78
C PRO A 249 8.29 -1.26 9.12
N GLY A 250 8.19 -0.20 9.91
CA GLY A 250 8.18 1.19 9.45
C GLY A 250 6.83 1.72 8.95
N ILE A 251 5.74 0.91 8.96
CA ILE A 251 4.43 1.30 8.41
C ILE A 251 3.79 2.50 9.12
N TYR A 252 4.09 2.72 10.39
CA TYR A 252 3.65 3.89 11.16
C TYR A 252 4.77 4.92 11.39
N GLY A 253 5.80 4.91 10.54
CA GLY A 253 6.97 5.80 10.60
C GLY A 253 7.44 6.17 9.20
N ASP A 254 8.65 5.73 8.83
CA ASP A 254 9.27 6.07 7.54
C ASP A 254 8.46 5.64 6.31
N PHE A 255 7.55 4.66 6.46
CA PHE A 255 6.71 4.15 5.37
C PHE A 255 5.22 4.42 5.57
N ASP A 256 4.86 5.33 6.51
CA ASP A 256 3.47 5.77 6.70
C ASP A 256 2.96 6.60 5.50
N GLY A 257 1.65 6.71 5.39
CA GLY A 257 0.99 7.44 4.30
C GLY A 257 1.51 8.88 4.10
N PRO A 258 1.63 9.73 5.15
CA PRO A 258 2.17 11.06 5.01
C PRO A 258 3.62 11.12 4.49
N ALA A 259 4.37 10.03 4.69
CA ALA A 259 5.74 9.92 4.26
C ALA A 259 5.89 9.36 2.83
N MET A 260 5.01 8.43 2.42
CA MET A 260 5.12 7.72 1.15
C MET A 260 4.30 8.34 0.01
N VAL A 261 3.09 8.82 0.28
CA VAL A 261 2.19 9.39 -0.76
C VAL A 261 2.83 10.58 -1.50
N PRO A 262 3.52 11.52 -0.84
CA PRO A 262 4.19 12.63 -1.51
C PRO A 262 5.29 12.22 -2.50
N LEU A 263 5.87 11.02 -2.34
CA LEU A 263 6.95 10.52 -3.19
C LEU A 263 6.48 10.16 -4.62
N ILE A 264 5.17 10.16 -4.87
CA ILE A 264 4.59 9.93 -6.19
C ILE A 264 4.80 11.16 -7.07
N ALA A 265 4.83 12.37 -6.47
CA ALA A 265 5.06 13.60 -7.23
C ALA A 265 6.37 13.54 -8.04
N PRO A 266 6.40 14.15 -9.24
CA PRO A 266 5.38 14.96 -9.91
C PRO A 266 4.45 14.14 -10.86
N ARG A 267 4.34 12.82 -10.69
CA ARG A 267 3.47 11.95 -11.51
C ARG A 267 2.02 12.13 -11.09
N ALA A 268 1.05 11.78 -11.96
CA ALA A 268 -0.36 12.01 -11.68
C ALA A 268 -0.87 11.11 -10.54
N LEU A 269 -1.52 11.72 -9.56
CA LEU A 269 -2.10 11.08 -8.38
C LEU A 269 -3.54 11.53 -8.18
N MET A 270 -4.48 10.59 -8.10
CA MET A 270 -5.84 10.84 -7.61
C MET A 270 -6.09 9.97 -6.39
N THR A 271 -6.62 10.53 -5.31
CA THR A 271 -7.06 9.75 -4.14
C THR A 271 -8.58 9.75 -4.05
N ILE A 272 -9.18 8.59 -3.75
CA ILE A 272 -10.62 8.44 -3.57
C ILE A 272 -10.87 7.84 -2.19
N ASN A 273 -11.66 8.55 -1.35
CA ASN A 273 -11.99 8.11 0.01
C ASN A 273 -13.44 8.45 0.33
N GLY A 274 -14.07 7.66 1.19
CA GLY A 274 -15.38 7.97 1.75
C GLY A 274 -15.26 8.96 2.92
N GLU A 275 -16.21 9.89 3.02
CA GLU A 275 -16.24 10.93 4.07
C GLU A 275 -16.34 10.33 5.49
N ILE A 276 -17.11 9.25 5.63
CA ILE A 276 -17.35 8.55 6.91
C ILE A 276 -16.70 7.16 6.95
N ASP A 277 -15.60 6.98 6.22
CA ASP A 277 -14.87 5.71 6.21
C ASP A 277 -14.10 5.49 7.50
N ALA A 278 -14.63 4.62 8.36
CA ALA A 278 -13.99 4.27 9.64
C ALA A 278 -12.63 3.54 9.48
N ARG A 279 -12.32 3.00 8.28
CA ARG A 279 -11.03 2.35 8.00
C ARG A 279 -9.95 3.31 7.52
N THR A 280 -10.34 4.51 7.07
CA THR A 280 -9.45 5.61 6.71
C THR A 280 -9.88 6.89 7.42
N PRO A 281 -9.69 7.00 8.74
CA PRO A 281 -10.18 8.13 9.54
C PRO A 281 -9.76 9.47 8.94
N GLY A 282 -10.72 10.38 8.79
CA GLY A 282 -10.55 11.67 8.11
C GLY A 282 -9.33 12.49 8.55
N PRO A 283 -9.07 12.67 9.86
CA PRO A 283 -7.88 13.42 10.29
C PRO A 283 -6.55 12.76 9.90
N GLY A 284 -6.45 11.42 9.98
CA GLY A 284 -5.28 10.68 9.51
C GLY A 284 -5.09 10.73 7.99
N LEU A 285 -6.20 10.70 7.24
CA LEU A 285 -6.21 10.93 5.80
C LEU A 285 -5.70 12.34 5.46
N GLU A 286 -6.18 13.37 6.17
CA GLU A 286 -5.80 14.76 5.89
C GLU A 286 -4.30 15.01 6.07
N LEU A 287 -3.62 14.35 6.99
CA LEU A 287 -2.15 14.40 7.09
C LEU A 287 -1.47 13.95 5.79
N CYS A 288 -1.96 12.88 5.19
CA CYS A 288 -1.42 12.39 3.91
C CYS A 288 -1.70 13.38 2.76
N LEU A 289 -2.92 13.91 2.72
CA LEU A 289 -3.34 14.86 1.68
C LEU A 289 -2.60 16.19 1.79
N ALA A 290 -2.38 16.69 3.01
CA ALA A 290 -1.61 17.91 3.24
C ALA A 290 -0.15 17.76 2.78
N ALA A 291 0.51 16.63 3.12
CA ALA A 291 1.85 16.33 2.65
C ALA A 291 1.91 16.19 1.11
N ALA A 292 0.91 15.55 0.50
CA ALA A 292 0.81 15.45 -0.94
C ALA A 292 0.63 16.84 -1.60
N ARG A 293 -0.27 17.69 -1.09
CA ARG A 293 -0.45 19.07 -1.62
C ARG A 293 0.86 19.86 -1.65
N GLN A 294 1.69 19.73 -0.61
CA GLN A 294 3.01 20.37 -0.57
C GLN A 294 3.92 19.85 -1.69
N ALA A 295 3.97 18.53 -1.92
CA ALA A 295 4.78 17.91 -2.95
C ALA A 295 4.32 18.29 -4.38
N TYR A 296 3.02 18.56 -4.56
CA TYR A 296 2.41 18.95 -5.83
C TYR A 296 2.26 20.48 -6.01
N ALA A 297 2.87 21.30 -5.16
CA ALA A 297 2.72 22.76 -5.24
C ALA A 297 3.11 23.34 -6.62
N GLY A 298 4.06 22.71 -7.35
CA GLY A 298 4.48 23.10 -8.71
C GLY A 298 3.72 22.41 -9.85
N GLY A 299 2.69 21.60 -9.58
CA GLY A 299 1.95 20.80 -10.58
C GLY A 299 0.61 20.31 -10.02
N ALA A 300 -0.18 21.26 -9.50
CA ALA A 300 -1.43 20.97 -8.80
C ALA A 300 -2.49 20.27 -9.67
N ASP A 301 -2.42 20.41 -10.99
CA ASP A 301 -3.27 19.74 -11.97
C ASP A 301 -3.06 18.20 -12.02
N LYS A 302 -1.93 17.72 -11.49
CA LYS A 302 -1.57 16.31 -11.38
C LYS A 302 -1.94 15.66 -10.04
N PHE A 303 -2.58 16.40 -9.15
CA PHE A 303 -3.08 15.87 -7.89
C PHE A 303 -4.57 16.18 -7.72
N GLN A 304 -5.38 15.15 -7.58
CA GLN A 304 -6.82 15.26 -7.35
C GLN A 304 -7.23 14.46 -6.12
N VAL A 305 -8.16 15.03 -5.35
CA VAL A 305 -8.77 14.39 -4.18
C VAL A 305 -10.26 14.28 -4.40
N VAL A 306 -10.80 13.08 -4.24
CA VAL A 306 -12.23 12.79 -4.28
C VAL A 306 -12.65 12.29 -2.90
N ILE A 307 -13.50 13.05 -2.21
CA ILE A 307 -14.14 12.64 -0.96
C ILE A 307 -15.63 12.43 -1.23
N GLU A 308 -16.07 11.20 -1.16
CA GLU A 308 -17.46 10.81 -1.44
C GLU A 308 -18.32 11.04 -0.20
N LYS A 309 -19.22 12.01 -0.28
CA LYS A 309 -20.11 12.38 0.84
C LYS A 309 -20.99 11.22 1.30
N ASN A 310 -21.17 11.10 2.61
CA ASN A 310 -21.99 10.08 3.26
C ASN A 310 -21.61 8.64 2.82
N THR A 311 -20.34 8.41 2.50
CA THR A 311 -19.84 7.11 2.03
C THR A 311 -18.85 6.57 3.03
N GLY A 312 -19.04 5.31 3.42
CA GLY A 312 -18.11 4.56 4.25
C GLY A 312 -16.97 3.95 3.42
N HIS A 313 -16.58 2.71 3.74
CA HIS A 313 -15.48 2.01 3.08
C HIS A 313 -15.91 1.42 1.71
N ALA A 314 -16.21 2.28 0.76
CA ALA A 314 -16.65 1.92 -0.59
C ALA A 314 -16.21 2.99 -1.61
N VAL A 315 -16.21 2.61 -2.89
CA VAL A 315 -16.03 3.53 -4.03
C VAL A 315 -17.29 3.43 -4.90
N LYS A 316 -17.96 4.54 -5.09
CA LYS A 316 -19.18 4.61 -5.92
C LYS A 316 -18.83 4.62 -7.42
N PRO A 317 -19.79 4.24 -8.29
CA PRO A 317 -19.57 4.23 -9.73
C PRO A 317 -19.12 5.59 -10.29
N GLU A 318 -19.59 6.69 -9.74
CA GLU A 318 -19.24 8.04 -10.18
C GLU A 318 -17.78 8.39 -9.88
N ALA A 319 -17.28 8.00 -8.73
CA ALA A 319 -15.86 8.20 -8.38
C ALA A 319 -14.96 7.25 -9.20
N LEU A 320 -15.41 6.03 -9.47
CA LEU A 320 -14.71 5.12 -10.35
C LEU A 320 -14.63 5.65 -11.78
N ALA A 321 -15.72 6.24 -12.30
CA ALA A 321 -15.71 6.90 -13.62
C ALA A 321 -14.70 8.04 -13.67
N GLN A 322 -14.60 8.88 -12.62
CA GLN A 322 -13.57 9.91 -12.52
C GLN A 322 -12.15 9.32 -12.54
N ALA A 323 -11.93 8.17 -11.87
CA ALA A 323 -10.64 7.48 -11.92
C ALA A 323 -10.28 7.00 -13.34
N VAL A 324 -11.26 6.46 -14.07
CA VAL A 324 -11.06 6.05 -15.47
C VAL A 324 -10.73 7.25 -16.36
N ASP A 325 -11.45 8.37 -16.21
CA ASP A 325 -11.17 9.61 -16.95
C ASP A 325 -9.80 10.20 -16.57
N TRP A 326 -9.36 10.03 -15.33
CA TRP A 326 -8.02 10.41 -14.87
C TRP A 326 -6.92 9.65 -15.60
N PHE A 327 -7.08 8.34 -15.80
CA PHE A 327 -6.18 7.56 -16.63
C PHE A 327 -6.18 8.00 -18.09
N VAL A 328 -7.36 8.26 -18.68
CA VAL A 328 -7.47 8.78 -20.05
C VAL A 328 -6.73 10.12 -20.22
N LYS A 329 -6.74 10.96 -19.19
CA LYS A 329 -6.06 12.25 -19.23
C LYS A 329 -4.55 12.14 -19.14
N TRP A 330 -4.01 11.17 -18.40
CA TRP A 330 -2.60 11.17 -17.98
C TRP A 330 -1.78 9.99 -18.50
N LEU A 331 -2.39 8.95 -19.06
CA LEU A 331 -1.75 7.85 -19.78
C LEU A 331 -1.98 7.94 -21.29
#